data_42a7553de681803faccbaa78561c0b79
#
_entry.id   42a7553de681803faccbaa78561c0b79
#
_cell.length_a   1.000
_cell.length_b   1.000
_cell.length_c   1.000
_cell.angle_alpha   90.00
_cell.angle_beta   90.00
_cell.angle_gamma   90.00
#
_symmetry.space_group_name_H-M   'P 1'
#
loop_
_entity.id
_entity.type
_entity.pdbx_description
1 polymer ?
#
loop_
_entity_poly.entity_id
_entity_poly.type
_entity_poly.pdbx_seq_one_letter_code
_entity_poly.pdbx_strand_id
1 'polypeptide(L)'
;MFLCRLVAFLSLCLAACGQTLPLQYATFQSHGKPVSCVVYDAQNSVATIILLRGSGPADLDIARTQAKFFAEHGFRVLVADYLSVTAKTKLSPANYRVWAQVVDDIVEELRSRPGAQNKKIALLGQDLGASVALLAAAHRIGVAAVAEWSGLLPNEFFSQLQSLPPLFIVHGEQDQEVPVVNARQLVRLCELKDFTCEAGIYPDEGHVFSSSAMNSANQRTLAFFQNHLWANLPKRAE
;
A
#
# COMPACT_ATOMS: atom_id res chain seq x y z
N MET A 1 -14.33 -67.24 -20.13
CA MET A 1 -15.09 -66.06 -20.57
C MET A 1 -14.79 -64.95 -19.53
N PHE A 2 -13.71 -64.20 -19.74
CA PHE A 2 -13.27 -63.15 -18.86
C PHE A 2 -13.71 -61.78 -19.40
N LEU A 3 -14.56 -61.08 -18.64
CA LEU A 3 -15.01 -59.72 -18.97
C LEU A 3 -13.96 -58.72 -18.48
N CYS A 4 -13.27 -58.08 -19.40
CA CYS A 4 -12.36 -56.99 -19.09
C CYS A 4 -13.19 -55.69 -18.92
N ARG A 5 -13.25 -55.14 -17.69
CA ARG A 5 -13.86 -53.85 -17.38
C ARG A 5 -12.83 -52.76 -17.64
N LEU A 6 -13.07 -51.97 -18.70
CA LEU A 6 -12.34 -50.75 -19.00
C LEU A 6 -12.77 -49.66 -18.02
N VAL A 7 -11.86 -49.24 -17.14
CA VAL A 7 -12.07 -48.08 -16.28
C VAL A 7 -11.53 -46.85 -17.03
N ALA A 8 -12.43 -45.99 -17.52
CA ALA A 8 -12.09 -44.72 -18.10
C ALA A 8 -11.75 -43.73 -16.99
N PHE A 9 -10.49 -43.31 -16.90
CA PHE A 9 -10.07 -42.18 -16.07
C PHE A 9 -10.50 -40.91 -16.78
N LEU A 10 -11.54 -40.24 -16.24
CA LEU A 10 -11.93 -38.90 -16.66
C LEU A 10 -10.97 -37.92 -15.95
N SER A 11 -9.99 -37.42 -16.72
CA SER A 11 -9.09 -36.37 -16.25
C SER A 11 -9.87 -35.04 -16.21
N LEU A 12 -10.31 -34.61 -15.02
CA LEU A 12 -10.92 -33.31 -14.82
C LEU A 12 -9.80 -32.26 -14.87
N CYS A 13 -9.58 -31.65 -16.04
CA CYS A 13 -8.83 -30.41 -16.15
C CYS A 13 -9.65 -29.31 -15.45
N LEU A 14 -9.29 -28.99 -14.19
CA LEU A 14 -9.72 -27.75 -13.54
C LEU A 14 -9.04 -26.61 -14.28
N ALA A 15 -9.75 -26.02 -15.24
CA ALA A 15 -9.40 -24.72 -15.78
C ALA A 15 -9.47 -23.73 -14.60
N ALA A 16 -8.33 -23.21 -14.18
CA ALA A 16 -8.24 -22.05 -13.31
C ALA A 16 -8.84 -20.86 -14.08
N CYS A 17 -10.15 -20.70 -13.95
CA CYS A 17 -10.86 -19.52 -14.42
C CYS A 17 -10.33 -18.35 -13.62
N GLY A 18 -9.59 -17.42 -14.24
CA GLY A 18 -9.15 -16.19 -13.63
C GLY A 18 -10.37 -15.39 -13.17
N GLN A 19 -10.77 -15.58 -11.92
CA GLN A 19 -11.85 -14.82 -11.33
C GLN A 19 -11.38 -13.37 -11.22
N THR A 20 -11.90 -12.51 -12.06
CA THR A 20 -11.76 -11.06 -11.86
C THR A 20 -12.44 -10.73 -10.53
N LEU A 21 -11.63 -10.26 -9.56
CA LEU A 21 -12.17 -9.80 -8.28
C LEU A 21 -13.19 -8.68 -8.55
N PRO A 22 -14.43 -8.79 -8.04
CA PRO A 22 -15.43 -7.75 -8.26
C PRO A 22 -14.97 -6.45 -7.63
N LEU A 23 -14.94 -5.36 -8.40
CA LEU A 23 -14.67 -4.03 -7.89
C LEU A 23 -15.79 -3.63 -6.93
N GLN A 24 -15.43 -3.33 -5.71
CA GLN A 24 -16.32 -2.79 -4.70
C GLN A 24 -15.95 -1.33 -4.43
N TYR A 25 -16.88 -0.56 -3.94
CA TYR A 25 -16.65 0.83 -3.54
C TYR A 25 -17.01 0.98 -2.07
N ALA A 26 -16.19 1.74 -1.35
CA ALA A 26 -16.48 2.19 0.01
C ALA A 26 -16.41 3.72 0.04
N THR A 27 -17.22 4.32 0.90
CA THR A 27 -17.19 5.76 1.13
C THR A 27 -16.92 6.01 2.59
N PHE A 28 -15.95 6.86 2.87
CA PHE A 28 -15.58 7.34 4.19
C PHE A 28 -15.93 8.83 4.32
N GLN A 29 -15.94 9.37 5.52
CA GLN A 29 -16.18 10.80 5.74
C GLN A 29 -14.90 11.46 6.25
N SER A 30 -14.51 12.57 5.62
CA SER A 30 -13.41 13.40 6.10
C SER A 30 -13.67 14.86 5.78
N HIS A 31 -13.40 15.76 6.71
CA HIS A 31 -13.64 17.21 6.55
C HIS A 31 -15.08 17.53 6.09
N GLY A 32 -16.07 16.74 6.49
CA GLY A 32 -17.47 16.91 6.06
C GLY A 32 -17.73 16.56 4.60
N LYS A 33 -16.82 15.85 3.94
CA LYS A 33 -16.90 15.41 2.54
C LYS A 33 -16.82 13.90 2.43
N PRO A 34 -17.51 13.28 1.46
CA PRO A 34 -17.33 11.87 1.16
C PRO A 34 -15.99 11.65 0.45
N VAL A 35 -15.26 10.64 0.91
CA VAL A 35 -14.02 10.14 0.29
C VAL A 35 -14.29 8.75 -0.28
N SER A 36 -14.24 8.62 -1.59
CA SER A 36 -14.46 7.35 -2.27
C SER A 36 -13.20 6.49 -2.26
N CYS A 37 -13.36 5.20 -2.03
CA CYS A 37 -12.29 4.21 -2.15
C CYS A 37 -12.74 3.10 -3.09
N VAL A 38 -11.86 2.71 -4.02
CA VAL A 38 -12.01 1.45 -4.76
C VAL A 38 -11.45 0.33 -3.89
N VAL A 39 -12.25 -0.72 -3.68
CA VAL A 39 -11.90 -1.83 -2.80
C VAL A 39 -11.57 -3.06 -3.64
N TYR A 40 -10.38 -3.61 -3.45
CA TYR A 40 -9.97 -4.92 -3.93
C TYR A 40 -9.94 -5.86 -2.72
N ASP A 41 -10.90 -6.77 -2.66
CA ASP A 41 -11.07 -7.63 -1.48
C ASP A 41 -10.62 -9.05 -1.78
N ALA A 42 -9.70 -9.55 -0.98
CA ALA A 42 -9.33 -10.96 -1.00
C ALA A 42 -10.28 -11.75 -0.09
N GLN A 43 -10.63 -12.97 -0.49
CA GLN A 43 -11.34 -13.88 0.39
C GLN A 43 -10.51 -14.10 1.66
N ASN A 44 -11.11 -13.86 2.84
CA ASN A 44 -10.44 -14.00 4.15
C ASN A 44 -9.20 -13.11 4.31
N SER A 45 -9.27 -11.86 3.86
CA SER A 45 -8.18 -10.91 4.02
C SER A 45 -7.74 -10.78 5.49
N VAL A 46 -6.44 -10.89 5.71
CA VAL A 46 -5.83 -10.87 7.05
C VAL A 46 -5.45 -9.47 7.52
N ALA A 47 -5.22 -8.57 6.57
CA ALA A 47 -4.86 -7.17 6.81
C ALA A 47 -5.39 -6.28 5.71
N THR A 48 -5.46 -4.98 5.98
CA THR A 48 -5.89 -3.96 5.02
C THR A 48 -4.71 -3.08 4.63
N ILE A 49 -4.52 -2.86 3.34
CA ILE A 49 -3.61 -1.85 2.79
C ILE A 49 -4.44 -0.67 2.31
N ILE A 50 -4.15 0.54 2.80
CA ILE A 50 -4.66 1.79 2.23
C ILE A 50 -3.61 2.26 1.24
N LEU A 51 -3.97 2.28 -0.05
CA LEU A 51 -3.09 2.70 -1.13
C LEU A 51 -3.41 4.13 -1.52
N LEU A 52 -2.37 4.98 -1.49
CA LEU A 52 -2.41 6.39 -1.80
C LEU A 52 -1.58 6.63 -3.06
N ARG A 53 -2.25 6.89 -4.18
CA ARG A 53 -1.60 7.14 -5.47
C ARG A 53 -0.91 8.51 -5.50
N GLY A 54 -0.02 8.70 -6.44
CA GLY A 54 0.47 10.02 -6.83
C GLY A 54 -0.61 10.89 -7.47
N SER A 55 -0.24 12.09 -7.85
CA SER A 55 -1.15 13.09 -8.45
C SER A 55 -1.17 13.06 -9.98
N GLY A 56 -0.29 12.33 -10.60
CA GLY A 56 -0.18 12.19 -12.05
C GLY A 56 -1.31 11.38 -12.69
N PRO A 57 -1.54 11.56 -13.99
CA PRO A 57 -2.59 10.83 -14.71
C PRO A 57 -2.33 9.33 -14.79
N ALA A 58 -1.07 8.90 -14.88
CA ALA A 58 -0.68 7.49 -14.93
C ALA A 58 -0.76 6.78 -13.57
N ASP A 59 -0.71 7.52 -12.47
CA ASP A 59 -0.59 6.96 -11.12
C ASP A 59 -1.82 6.15 -10.71
N LEU A 60 -2.99 6.47 -11.27
CA LEU A 60 -4.20 5.71 -11.00
C LEU A 60 -4.11 4.28 -11.54
N ASP A 61 -3.55 4.09 -12.73
CA ASP A 61 -3.43 2.75 -13.34
C ASP A 61 -2.32 1.94 -12.67
N ILE A 62 -1.24 2.58 -12.26
CA ILE A 62 -0.19 1.97 -11.43
C ILE A 62 -0.80 1.50 -10.09
N ALA A 63 -1.54 2.38 -9.41
CA ALA A 63 -2.19 2.07 -8.14
C ALA A 63 -3.20 0.91 -8.27
N ARG A 64 -3.98 0.87 -9.34
CA ARG A 64 -4.93 -0.24 -9.62
C ARG A 64 -4.20 -1.57 -9.83
N THR A 65 -3.10 -1.53 -10.58
CA THR A 65 -2.28 -2.73 -10.84
C THR A 65 -1.67 -3.25 -9.55
N GLN A 66 -1.12 -2.39 -8.71
CA GLN A 66 -0.60 -2.78 -7.40
C GLN A 66 -1.71 -3.26 -6.46
N ALA A 67 -2.87 -2.58 -6.43
CA ALA A 67 -3.99 -3.01 -5.60
C ALA A 67 -4.46 -4.43 -5.94
N LYS A 68 -4.55 -4.74 -7.25
CA LYS A 68 -4.86 -6.08 -7.71
C LYS A 68 -3.80 -7.09 -7.26
N PHE A 69 -2.51 -6.77 -7.44
CA PHE A 69 -1.40 -7.62 -7.02
C PHE A 69 -1.51 -7.97 -5.53
N PHE A 70 -1.66 -6.99 -4.63
CA PHE A 70 -1.74 -7.26 -3.20
C PHE A 70 -3.03 -7.99 -2.80
N ALA A 71 -4.15 -7.73 -3.49
CA ALA A 71 -5.40 -8.45 -3.24
C ALA A 71 -5.28 -9.94 -3.62
N GLU A 72 -4.62 -10.27 -4.72
CA GLU A 72 -4.32 -11.64 -5.13
C GLU A 72 -3.41 -12.36 -4.11
N HIS A 73 -2.66 -11.60 -3.29
CA HIS A 73 -1.79 -12.13 -2.23
C HIS A 73 -2.41 -12.05 -0.82
N GLY A 74 -3.74 -11.92 -0.72
CA GLY A 74 -4.46 -12.09 0.54
C GLY A 74 -4.69 -10.82 1.36
N PHE A 75 -4.43 -9.63 0.80
CA PHE A 75 -4.73 -8.35 1.43
C PHE A 75 -6.07 -7.79 0.94
N ARG A 76 -6.78 -7.09 1.81
CA ARG A 76 -7.79 -6.14 1.38
C ARG A 76 -7.08 -4.84 1.02
N VAL A 77 -7.34 -4.28 -0.17
CA VAL A 77 -6.71 -3.03 -0.59
C VAL A 77 -7.76 -1.96 -0.86
N LEU A 78 -7.59 -0.80 -0.25
CA LEU A 78 -8.41 0.39 -0.44
C LEU A 78 -7.60 1.41 -1.22
N VAL A 79 -7.93 1.66 -2.48
CA VAL A 79 -7.35 2.78 -3.25
C VAL A 79 -8.16 4.02 -2.92
N ALA A 80 -7.63 4.90 -2.07
CA ALA A 80 -8.33 6.05 -1.54
C ALA A 80 -8.19 7.29 -2.44
N ASP A 81 -9.32 7.94 -2.74
CA ASP A 81 -9.33 9.23 -3.44
C ASP A 81 -9.17 10.40 -2.46
N TYR A 82 -8.05 10.40 -1.75
CA TYR A 82 -7.74 11.38 -0.70
C TYR A 82 -7.57 12.81 -1.25
N LEU A 83 -7.31 12.97 -2.55
CA LEU A 83 -7.14 14.26 -3.20
C LEU A 83 -8.47 15.00 -3.41
N SER A 84 -9.59 14.29 -3.43
CA SER A 84 -10.93 14.87 -3.70
C SER A 84 -11.40 15.88 -2.66
N VAL A 85 -10.86 15.83 -1.44
CA VAL A 85 -11.25 16.74 -0.35
C VAL A 85 -10.76 18.18 -0.54
N THR A 86 -9.72 18.39 -1.38
CA THR A 86 -9.19 19.70 -1.70
C THR A 86 -9.62 20.16 -3.09
N ALA A 87 -9.89 21.47 -3.25
CA ALA A 87 -10.32 22.03 -4.54
C ALA A 87 -9.21 22.00 -5.61
N LYS A 88 -7.95 21.92 -5.18
CA LYS A 88 -6.75 21.88 -6.06
C LYS A 88 -5.71 20.98 -5.42
N THR A 89 -4.99 20.23 -6.23
CA THR A 89 -3.85 19.40 -5.84
C THR A 89 -2.55 20.23 -5.68
N LYS A 90 -2.66 21.49 -5.27
CA LYS A 90 -1.49 22.33 -5.02
C LYS A 90 -0.69 21.79 -3.84
N LEU A 91 0.59 21.50 -4.06
CA LEU A 91 1.50 21.10 -3.00
C LEU A 91 1.70 22.27 -2.02
N SER A 92 1.21 22.10 -0.80
CA SER A 92 1.38 23.07 0.28
C SER A 92 1.30 22.34 1.62
N PRO A 93 1.96 22.85 2.68
CA PRO A 93 1.88 22.24 4.01
C PRO A 93 0.45 22.04 4.52
N ALA A 94 -0.44 22.99 4.19
CA ALA A 94 -1.85 22.89 4.57
C ALA A 94 -2.55 21.71 3.89
N ASN A 95 -2.35 21.52 2.58
CA ASN A 95 -2.96 20.40 1.87
C ASN A 95 -2.38 19.05 2.28
N TYR A 96 -1.08 18.96 2.55
CA TYR A 96 -0.49 17.72 3.09
C TYR A 96 -1.15 17.30 4.41
N ARG A 97 -1.40 18.24 5.32
CA ARG A 97 -2.09 17.96 6.59
C ARG A 97 -3.54 17.52 6.36
N VAL A 98 -4.26 18.19 5.44
CA VAL A 98 -5.62 17.79 5.08
C VAL A 98 -5.65 16.38 4.52
N TRP A 99 -4.74 16.04 3.60
CA TRP A 99 -4.67 14.71 3.00
C TRP A 99 -4.25 13.63 4.01
N ALA A 100 -3.31 13.94 4.92
CA ALA A 100 -2.95 13.03 6.00
C ALA A 100 -4.15 12.79 6.95
N GLN A 101 -4.91 13.83 7.28
CA GLN A 101 -6.13 13.67 8.09
C GLN A 101 -7.17 12.78 7.42
N VAL A 102 -7.32 12.83 6.08
CA VAL A 102 -8.18 11.87 5.36
C VAL A 102 -7.78 10.43 5.64
N VAL A 103 -6.48 10.16 5.63
CA VAL A 103 -5.96 8.81 5.92
C VAL A 103 -6.25 8.43 7.37
N ASP A 104 -6.05 9.35 8.30
CA ASP A 104 -6.34 9.15 9.72
C ASP A 104 -7.82 8.80 9.94
N ASP A 105 -8.72 9.55 9.31
CA ASP A 105 -10.18 9.33 9.39
C ASP A 105 -10.58 7.95 8.82
N ILE A 106 -9.98 7.54 7.70
CA ILE A 106 -10.19 6.19 7.13
C ILE A 106 -9.70 5.10 8.10
N VAL A 107 -8.51 5.26 8.67
CA VAL A 107 -7.94 4.30 9.63
C VAL A 107 -8.83 4.18 10.87
N GLU A 108 -9.27 5.30 11.42
CA GLU A 108 -10.14 5.34 12.60
C GLU A 108 -11.48 4.64 12.33
N GLU A 109 -12.12 4.94 11.20
CA GLU A 109 -13.38 4.29 10.82
C GLU A 109 -13.19 2.78 10.60
N LEU A 110 -12.12 2.36 9.93
CA LEU A 110 -11.83 0.94 9.74
C LEU A 110 -11.64 0.22 11.07
N ARG A 111 -10.99 0.84 12.04
CA ARG A 111 -10.73 0.27 13.38
C ARG A 111 -11.98 0.22 14.26
N SER A 112 -12.91 1.15 14.07
CA SER A 112 -14.18 1.20 14.82
C SER A 112 -15.17 0.12 14.40
N ARG A 113 -14.97 -0.54 13.24
CA ARG A 113 -15.88 -1.55 12.73
C ARG A 113 -15.84 -2.83 13.59
N PRO A 114 -17.01 -3.47 13.82
CA PRO A 114 -17.06 -4.73 14.55
C PRO A 114 -16.12 -5.78 13.95
N GLY A 115 -15.34 -6.45 14.79
CA GLY A 115 -14.38 -7.47 14.36
C GLY A 115 -13.07 -6.95 13.74
N ALA A 116 -12.86 -5.62 13.74
CA ALA A 116 -11.65 -5.01 13.19
C ALA A 116 -10.48 -4.93 14.18
N GLN A 117 -10.69 -5.22 15.47
CA GLN A 117 -9.72 -5.00 16.54
C GLN A 117 -8.39 -5.72 16.32
N ASN A 118 -8.42 -6.88 15.65
CA ASN A 118 -7.24 -7.70 15.36
C ASN A 118 -6.73 -7.54 13.94
N LYS A 119 -7.38 -6.72 13.09
CA LYS A 119 -6.94 -6.52 11.70
C LYS A 119 -5.92 -5.39 11.65
N LYS A 120 -4.72 -5.72 11.16
CA LYS A 120 -3.66 -4.75 10.97
C LYS A 120 -3.93 -3.91 9.71
N ILE A 121 -3.54 -2.64 9.76
CA ILE A 121 -3.64 -1.69 8.64
C ILE A 121 -2.22 -1.28 8.26
N ALA A 122 -1.92 -1.29 6.96
CA ALA A 122 -0.70 -0.73 6.39
C ALA A 122 -1.03 0.39 5.41
N LEU A 123 -0.07 1.27 5.18
CA LEU A 123 -0.12 2.28 4.13
C LEU A 123 0.85 1.91 3.01
N LEU A 124 0.41 2.09 1.77
CA LEU A 124 1.26 2.06 0.58
C LEU A 124 1.07 3.36 -0.17
N GLY A 125 2.09 4.19 -0.19
CA GLY A 125 2.06 5.49 -0.88
C GLY A 125 2.98 5.50 -2.10
N GLN A 126 2.55 6.18 -3.15
CA GLN A 126 3.32 6.43 -4.37
C GLN A 126 3.45 7.94 -4.60
N ASP A 127 4.63 8.43 -4.94
CA ASP A 127 4.90 9.85 -5.22
C ASP A 127 4.32 10.77 -4.12
N LEU A 128 3.38 11.64 -4.45
CA LEU A 128 2.67 12.48 -3.47
C LEU A 128 1.98 11.63 -2.38
N GLY A 129 1.39 10.51 -2.75
CA GLY A 129 0.76 9.58 -1.81
C GLY A 129 1.74 8.98 -0.80
N ALA A 130 3.02 8.82 -1.17
CA ALA A 130 4.07 8.38 -0.26
C ALA A 130 4.35 9.43 0.83
N SER A 131 4.43 10.70 0.45
CA SER A 131 4.58 11.81 1.39
C SER A 131 3.41 11.87 2.39
N VAL A 132 2.19 11.69 1.88
CA VAL A 132 0.96 11.67 2.71
C VAL A 132 0.94 10.46 3.64
N ALA A 133 1.35 9.28 3.15
CA ALA A 133 1.44 8.06 3.97
C ALA A 133 2.42 8.23 5.14
N LEU A 134 3.59 8.80 4.88
CA LEU A 134 4.60 9.08 5.92
C LEU A 134 4.06 10.04 6.98
N LEU A 135 3.39 11.13 6.55
CA LEU A 135 2.85 12.12 7.48
C LEU A 135 1.72 11.53 8.33
N ALA A 136 0.78 10.80 7.74
CA ALA A 136 -0.28 10.11 8.47
C ALA A 136 0.28 9.08 9.45
N ALA A 137 1.27 8.27 9.04
CA ALA A 137 1.91 7.28 9.91
C ALA A 137 2.61 7.90 11.12
N ALA A 138 3.13 9.13 10.99
CA ALA A 138 3.76 9.87 12.09
C ALA A 138 2.76 10.25 13.20
N HIS A 139 1.48 10.36 12.89
CA HIS A 139 0.40 10.62 13.85
C HIS A 139 0.05 9.41 14.73
N ARG A 140 0.62 8.22 14.45
CA ARG A 140 0.50 6.96 15.23
C ARG A 140 -0.89 6.35 15.29
N ILE A 141 -1.78 6.63 14.37
CA ILE A 141 -3.14 6.14 14.43
C ILE A 141 -3.23 4.73 13.83
N GLY A 142 -2.70 3.75 14.58
CA GLY A 142 -3.01 2.34 14.34
C GLY A 142 -2.53 1.76 13.01
N VAL A 143 -1.52 2.38 12.39
CA VAL A 143 -0.82 1.86 11.22
C VAL A 143 0.29 0.92 11.68
N ALA A 144 0.34 -0.26 11.12
CA ALA A 144 1.28 -1.31 11.53
C ALA A 144 2.55 -1.38 10.65
N ALA A 145 2.50 -0.87 9.42
CA ALA A 145 3.63 -0.79 8.50
C ALA A 145 3.36 0.24 7.41
N VAL A 146 4.41 0.81 6.83
CA VAL A 146 4.34 1.74 5.69
C VAL A 146 5.30 1.28 4.60
N ALA A 147 4.86 1.31 3.36
CA ALA A 147 5.74 1.30 2.20
C ALA A 147 5.56 2.61 1.44
N GLU A 148 6.68 3.28 1.17
CA GLU A 148 6.70 4.50 0.39
C GLU A 148 7.50 4.28 -0.89
N TRP A 149 6.96 4.74 -2.02
CA TRP A 149 7.56 4.60 -3.34
C TRP A 149 7.76 5.97 -3.97
N SER A 150 9.01 6.31 -4.25
CA SER A 150 9.41 7.56 -4.92
C SER A 150 8.83 8.82 -4.25
N GLY A 151 8.75 8.82 -2.92
CA GLY A 151 8.17 9.91 -2.17
C GLY A 151 9.15 11.05 -1.88
N LEU A 152 8.59 12.22 -1.71
CA LEU A 152 9.27 13.42 -1.20
C LEU A 152 8.61 13.85 0.11
N LEU A 153 9.29 13.76 1.23
CA LEU A 153 8.82 14.39 2.45
C LEU A 153 9.28 15.85 2.50
N PRO A 154 8.36 16.85 2.49
CA PRO A 154 8.75 18.24 2.62
C PRO A 154 9.50 18.52 3.92
N ASN A 155 10.53 19.38 3.86
CA ASN A 155 11.47 19.63 4.96
C ASN A 155 10.79 20.02 6.28
N GLU A 156 9.69 20.76 6.23
CA GLU A 156 8.92 21.17 7.41
C GLU A 156 8.28 20.01 8.17
N PHE A 157 8.19 18.82 7.57
CA PHE A 157 7.62 17.65 8.21
C PHE A 157 8.65 16.71 8.82
N PHE A 158 9.94 16.82 8.50
CA PHE A 158 10.98 15.97 9.08
C PHE A 158 11.01 16.02 10.61
N SER A 159 10.80 17.19 11.20
CA SER A 159 10.74 17.34 12.65
C SER A 159 9.50 16.68 13.29
N GLN A 160 8.45 16.44 12.52
CA GLN A 160 7.21 15.80 12.97
C GLN A 160 7.33 14.28 13.02
N LEU A 161 8.27 13.68 12.27
CA LEU A 161 8.54 12.25 12.31
C LEU A 161 9.29 11.86 13.61
N GLN A 162 8.57 11.85 14.72
CA GLN A 162 9.12 11.45 16.03
C GLN A 162 9.08 9.94 16.24
N SER A 163 8.16 9.25 15.59
CA SER A 163 8.09 7.78 15.52
C SER A 163 7.44 7.38 14.22
N LEU A 164 7.86 6.24 13.68
CA LEU A 164 7.22 5.61 12.52
C LEU A 164 7.03 4.13 12.83
N PRO A 165 5.96 3.50 12.30
CA PRO A 165 5.91 2.06 12.19
C PRO A 165 7.02 1.58 11.27
N PRO A 166 7.31 0.27 11.19
CA PRO A 166 8.23 -0.28 10.20
C PRO A 166 7.99 0.30 8.81
N LEU A 167 9.05 0.75 8.17
CA LEU A 167 9.04 1.50 6.91
C LEU A 167 9.83 0.77 5.83
N PHE A 168 9.24 0.62 4.64
CA PHE A 168 9.94 0.17 3.44
C PHE A 168 10.01 1.30 2.41
N ILE A 169 11.23 1.68 2.03
CA ILE A 169 11.54 2.77 1.11
C ILE A 169 11.89 2.16 -0.25
N VAL A 170 11.18 2.54 -1.32
CA VAL A 170 11.42 2.11 -2.69
C VAL A 170 11.66 3.31 -3.58
N HIS A 171 12.80 3.36 -4.30
CA HIS A 171 13.13 4.51 -5.13
C HIS A 171 14.00 4.12 -6.32
N GLY A 172 13.81 4.80 -7.45
CA GLY A 172 14.70 4.71 -8.61
C GLY A 172 15.92 5.63 -8.43
N GLU A 173 17.11 5.10 -8.68
CA GLU A 173 18.36 5.89 -8.58
C GLU A 173 18.39 7.05 -9.60
N GLN A 174 17.76 6.84 -10.78
CA GLN A 174 17.72 7.80 -11.88
C GLN A 174 16.44 8.62 -11.92
N ASP A 175 15.69 8.69 -10.81
CA ASP A 175 14.46 9.47 -10.71
C ASP A 175 14.75 10.98 -10.89
N GLN A 176 14.20 11.56 -11.97
CA GLN A 176 14.35 12.97 -12.32
C GLN A 176 13.19 13.83 -11.80
N GLU A 177 12.07 13.22 -11.41
CA GLU A 177 10.88 13.91 -10.88
C GLU A 177 11.01 14.11 -9.37
N VAL A 178 11.33 13.03 -8.66
CA VAL A 178 11.65 13.04 -7.23
C VAL A 178 13.06 12.50 -7.05
N PRO A 179 14.08 13.37 -6.92
CA PRO A 179 15.47 12.92 -6.84
C PRO A 179 15.71 11.93 -5.69
N VAL A 180 16.46 10.88 -5.96
CA VAL A 180 16.78 9.79 -5.01
C VAL A 180 17.39 10.27 -3.69
N VAL A 181 17.92 11.48 -3.65
CA VAL A 181 18.42 12.11 -2.42
C VAL A 181 17.33 12.16 -1.34
N ASN A 182 16.05 12.24 -1.72
CA ASN A 182 14.92 12.23 -0.76
C ASN A 182 14.82 10.89 -0.03
N ALA A 183 14.91 9.77 -0.77
CA ALA A 183 14.95 8.43 -0.17
C ALA A 183 16.18 8.26 0.74
N ARG A 184 17.35 8.73 0.31
CA ARG A 184 18.58 8.68 1.13
C ARG A 184 18.48 9.53 2.39
N GLN A 185 17.83 10.69 2.34
CA GLN A 185 17.55 11.51 3.52
C GLN A 185 16.62 10.77 4.50
N LEU A 186 15.60 10.08 3.98
CA LEU A 186 14.69 9.29 4.80
C LEU A 186 15.40 8.10 5.45
N VAL A 187 16.26 7.38 4.70
CA VAL A 187 17.13 6.33 5.26
C VAL A 187 18.00 6.90 6.38
N ARG A 188 18.63 8.04 6.14
CA ARG A 188 19.45 8.71 7.14
C ARG A 188 18.66 9.11 8.38
N LEU A 189 17.42 9.57 8.22
CA LEU A 189 16.52 9.86 9.33
C LEU A 189 16.21 8.59 10.14
N CYS A 190 15.96 7.46 9.45
CA CYS A 190 15.74 6.17 10.11
C CYS A 190 16.92 5.79 11.00
N GLU A 191 18.15 5.91 10.51
CA GLU A 191 19.38 5.65 11.27
C GLU A 191 19.49 6.56 12.50
N LEU A 192 19.24 7.87 12.31
CA LEU A 192 19.37 8.87 13.39
C LEU A 192 18.31 8.72 14.49
N LYS A 193 17.14 8.21 14.15
CA LYS A 193 15.99 8.06 15.05
C LYS A 193 15.77 6.63 15.53
N ASP A 194 16.61 5.68 15.09
CA ASP A 194 16.49 4.25 15.38
C ASP A 194 15.11 3.69 14.96
N PHE A 195 14.63 4.10 13.77
CA PHE A 195 13.42 3.57 13.21
C PHE A 195 13.70 2.24 12.49
N THR A 196 12.74 1.31 12.51
CA THR A 196 12.82 0.06 11.74
C THR A 196 12.57 0.37 10.27
N CYS A 197 13.62 0.44 9.45
CA CYS A 197 13.52 0.77 8.04
C CYS A 197 14.28 -0.23 7.17
N GLU A 198 13.68 -0.53 6.01
CA GLU A 198 14.31 -1.24 4.90
C GLU A 198 14.30 -0.35 3.66
N ALA A 199 15.28 -0.47 2.78
CA ALA A 199 15.34 0.31 1.54
C ALA A 199 15.62 -0.57 0.33
N GLY A 200 14.97 -0.22 -0.78
CA GLY A 200 15.16 -0.76 -2.12
C GLY A 200 15.43 0.36 -3.10
N ILE A 201 16.71 0.72 -3.30
CA ILE A 201 17.10 1.65 -4.35
C ILE A 201 17.42 0.83 -5.62
N TYR A 202 16.82 1.22 -6.73
CA TYR A 202 16.92 0.53 -8.02
C TYR A 202 17.83 1.34 -8.97
N PRO A 203 19.07 0.86 -9.25
CA PRO A 203 20.09 1.67 -9.92
C PRO A 203 19.71 2.16 -11.33
N ASP A 204 18.97 1.32 -12.06
CA ASP A 204 18.64 1.57 -13.47
C ASP A 204 17.22 2.12 -13.69
N GLU A 205 16.51 2.47 -12.59
CA GLU A 205 15.12 2.92 -12.66
C GLU A 205 14.99 4.43 -12.41
N GLY A 206 14.04 5.03 -13.14
CA GLY A 206 13.60 6.40 -12.94
C GLY A 206 12.39 6.50 -12.02
N HIS A 207 11.57 7.55 -12.21
CA HIS A 207 10.33 7.75 -11.45
C HIS A 207 9.31 6.64 -11.76
N VAL A 208 9.14 6.31 -13.03
CA VAL A 208 8.31 5.19 -13.47
C VAL A 208 9.20 3.97 -13.69
N PHE A 209 8.93 2.91 -12.97
CA PHE A 209 9.70 1.68 -13.03
C PHE A 209 9.40 0.85 -14.28
N SER A 210 10.41 0.18 -14.81
CA SER A 210 10.23 -0.87 -15.80
C SER A 210 9.35 -1.99 -15.25
N SER A 211 8.71 -2.77 -16.11
CA SER A 211 7.83 -3.86 -15.67
C SER A 211 8.54 -4.90 -14.79
N SER A 212 9.82 -5.19 -15.06
CA SER A 212 10.62 -6.12 -14.27
C SER A 212 10.93 -5.57 -12.88
N ALA A 213 11.34 -4.31 -12.79
CA ALA A 213 11.64 -3.65 -11.53
C ALA A 213 10.36 -3.42 -10.70
N MET A 214 9.25 -3.05 -11.35
CA MET A 214 7.94 -2.95 -10.71
C MET A 214 7.52 -4.27 -10.06
N ASN A 215 7.68 -5.39 -10.78
CA ASN A 215 7.39 -6.71 -10.22
C ASN A 215 8.32 -7.04 -9.03
N SER A 216 9.62 -6.82 -9.17
CA SER A 216 10.59 -7.02 -8.08
C SER A 216 10.26 -6.18 -6.84
N ALA A 217 9.95 -4.90 -7.03
CA ALA A 217 9.61 -3.98 -5.95
C ALA A 217 8.27 -4.37 -5.27
N ASN A 218 7.27 -4.80 -6.05
CA ASN A 218 6.02 -5.33 -5.52
C ASN A 218 6.25 -6.59 -4.66
N GLN A 219 7.09 -7.53 -5.11
CA GLN A 219 7.41 -8.74 -4.34
C GLN A 219 8.14 -8.41 -3.03
N ARG A 220 9.09 -7.47 -3.06
CA ARG A 220 9.78 -7.02 -1.83
C ARG A 220 8.83 -6.30 -0.87
N THR A 221 7.94 -5.44 -1.38
CA THR A 221 6.91 -4.78 -0.58
C THR A 221 5.93 -5.81 0.02
N LEU A 222 5.57 -6.85 -0.75
CA LEU A 222 4.75 -7.95 -0.27
C LEU A 222 5.43 -8.68 0.89
N ALA A 223 6.69 -9.08 0.73
CA ALA A 223 7.45 -9.75 1.79
C ALA A 223 7.56 -8.89 3.05
N PHE A 224 7.83 -7.60 2.89
CA PHE A 224 7.86 -6.64 3.99
C PHE A 224 6.50 -6.58 4.72
N PHE A 225 5.39 -6.44 4.01
CA PHE A 225 4.07 -6.42 4.64
C PHE A 225 3.73 -7.76 5.31
N GLN A 226 4.07 -8.89 4.70
CA GLN A 226 3.86 -10.21 5.31
C GLN A 226 4.61 -10.32 6.64
N ASN A 227 5.88 -9.90 6.68
CA ASN A 227 6.69 -9.95 7.90
C ASN A 227 6.11 -9.10 9.04
N HIS A 228 5.58 -7.92 8.75
CA HIS A 228 5.09 -7.01 9.78
C HIS A 228 3.60 -7.14 10.10
N LEU A 229 2.80 -7.63 9.16
CA LEU A 229 1.36 -7.74 9.35
C LEU A 229 0.90 -9.14 9.76
N TRP A 230 1.65 -10.20 9.38
CA TRP A 230 1.25 -11.58 9.66
C TRP A 230 2.00 -12.21 10.84
N ALA A 231 3.00 -11.56 11.41
CA ALA A 231 3.89 -12.11 12.43
C ALA A 231 3.19 -12.71 13.68
N ASN A 232 1.91 -12.43 13.89
CA ASN A 232 1.10 -12.95 15.01
C ASN A 232 -0.16 -13.72 14.57
N LEU A 233 -0.27 -14.07 13.28
CA LEU A 233 -1.36 -14.91 12.84
C LEU A 233 -1.00 -16.39 13.11
N PRO A 234 -1.96 -17.23 13.58
CA PRO A 234 -1.72 -18.66 13.67
C PRO A 234 -1.31 -19.16 12.28
N LYS A 235 -0.18 -19.89 12.21
CA LYS A 235 0.24 -20.54 10.97
C LYS A 235 -0.95 -21.29 10.41
N ARG A 236 -1.34 -21.02 9.17
CA ARG A 236 -2.35 -21.84 8.48
C ARG A 236 -1.84 -23.29 8.56
N ALA A 237 -2.68 -24.20 9.08
CA ALA A 237 -2.42 -25.63 8.95
C ALA A 237 -2.38 -25.92 7.42
N GLU A 238 -1.28 -26.50 6.97
CA GLU A 238 -1.08 -26.95 5.60
C GLU A 238 -2.03 -28.12 5.28
#